data_ab54eea4e5822a43319e6c55b4c58e6c
#
_entry.id   ab54eea4e5822a43319e6c55b4c58e6c
#
_cell.length_a   1.000
_cell.length_b   1.000
_cell.length_c   1.000
_cell.angle_alpha   90.00
_cell.angle_beta   90.00
_cell.angle_gamma   90.00
#
_symmetry.space_group_name_H-M   'P 1'
#
loop_
_entity.id
_entity.type
_entity.pdbx_description
1 polymer ?
#
loop_
_entity_poly.entity_id
_entity_poly.type
_entity_poly.pdbx_seq_one_letter_code
_entity_poly.pdbx_strand_id
1 'polypeptide(L)'
;MAKNPSTSPSSSGSSSLKEVKAMQRDRRAQLKADAKAERAQKRANAGPGIISQLKQVFAITRQQNPRLVLWMVLAFASVLVLGLVVGLLLHNWITWLLLAIPFGVLAAVIVMNRLGERAMFDRLEGQTGAAGATLSSLGRGWIVGEQPSAVNPKTHDLVYRAIGKPGVVLVTEGPASRVGKLVSKEQKAMERFLPGVPVHVVETGRGEGQIPLREVPKTLKALPKKLTAQEVSAVDKRLSALGTQKPPIPKGVDPMRARPDRRGMRGR
;
A
#
# COMPACT_ATOMS: atom_id res chain seq x y z
N MET A 1 86.15 3.01 49.45
CA MET A 1 85.99 4.17 48.57
C MET A 1 85.34 3.69 47.30
N ALA A 2 84.06 3.93 47.11
CA ALA A 2 83.40 3.82 45.82
C ALA A 2 82.14 4.71 45.81
N LYS A 3 82.15 5.62 44.95
CA LYS A 3 81.22 6.75 44.74
C LYS A 3 79.90 6.29 44.15
N ASN A 4 78.77 6.64 44.76
CA ASN A 4 77.42 6.41 44.27
C ASN A 4 77.04 7.57 43.34
N PRO A 5 76.55 7.33 42.12
CA PRO A 5 75.92 8.37 41.31
C PRO A 5 74.42 8.38 41.53
N SER A 6 73.93 9.49 42.01
CA SER A 6 72.50 9.88 42.07
C SER A 6 71.85 9.94 40.68
N THR A 7 70.90 9.08 40.49
CA THR A 7 70.03 9.15 39.30
C THR A 7 68.74 9.86 39.66
N SER A 8 68.55 11.03 39.14
CA SER A 8 67.31 11.79 39.22
C SER A 8 66.21 11.13 38.37
N PRO A 9 64.93 11.05 38.80
CA PRO A 9 63.88 10.53 38.01
C PRO A 9 63.39 11.60 37.01
N SER A 10 63.69 11.38 35.74
CA SER A 10 63.32 12.24 34.63
C SER A 10 61.83 12.15 34.26
N SER A 11 61.19 13.24 34.16
CA SER A 11 60.11 13.80 33.28
C SER A 11 59.31 12.92 32.28
N SER A 12 59.16 11.61 32.50
CA SER A 12 58.39 10.73 31.57
C SER A 12 56.88 10.68 31.85
N GLY A 13 56.43 11.21 33.00
CA GLY A 13 55.01 11.12 33.37
C GLY A 13 54.10 12.17 32.71
N SER A 14 54.63 13.30 32.23
CA SER A 14 53.83 14.36 31.64
C SER A 14 53.51 14.15 30.16
N SER A 15 54.38 13.46 29.42
CA SER A 15 54.17 13.08 28.01
C SER A 15 53.12 12.00 27.88
N SER A 16 53.14 10.98 28.73
CA SER A 16 52.12 9.90 28.71
C SER A 16 50.71 10.38 29.03
N LEU A 17 50.55 11.32 29.95
CA LEU A 17 49.26 11.93 30.28
C LEU A 17 48.68 12.80 29.12
N LYS A 18 49.56 13.47 28.38
CA LYS A 18 49.12 14.22 27.18
C LYS A 18 48.69 13.31 26.04
N GLU A 19 49.40 12.21 25.80
CA GLU A 19 49.06 11.20 24.82
C GLU A 19 47.74 10.48 25.15
N VAL A 20 47.53 10.11 26.41
CA VAL A 20 46.27 9.50 26.87
C VAL A 20 45.08 10.47 26.67
N LYS A 21 45.28 11.76 27.00
CA LYS A 21 44.26 12.79 26.75
C LYS A 21 43.99 13.02 25.27
N ALA A 22 45.00 12.95 24.42
CA ALA A 22 44.85 13.05 22.97
C ALA A 22 44.04 11.84 22.44
N MET A 23 44.41 10.62 22.79
CA MET A 23 43.65 9.41 22.42
C MET A 23 42.19 9.45 22.91
N GLN A 24 41.94 9.96 24.10
CA GLN A 24 40.57 10.11 24.60
C GLN A 24 39.77 11.15 23.83
N ARG A 25 40.40 12.24 23.37
CA ARG A 25 39.77 13.24 22.51
C ARG A 25 39.42 12.66 21.13
N ASP A 26 40.34 11.93 20.53
CA ASP A 26 40.16 11.31 19.22
C ASP A 26 39.07 10.21 19.29
N ARG A 27 39.07 9.40 20.34
CA ARG A 27 38.01 8.41 20.56
C ARG A 27 36.63 9.04 20.75
N ARG A 28 36.55 10.17 21.48
CA ARG A 28 35.32 10.93 21.64
C ARG A 28 34.88 11.60 20.33
N ALA A 29 35.82 12.06 19.51
CA ALA A 29 35.53 12.61 18.19
C ALA A 29 34.98 11.53 17.23
N GLN A 30 35.60 10.34 17.22
CA GLN A 30 35.14 9.17 16.46
C GLN A 30 33.74 8.74 16.89
N LEU A 31 33.49 8.57 18.20
CA LEU A 31 32.16 8.21 18.70
C LEU A 31 31.06 9.23 18.32
N LYS A 32 31.43 10.53 18.30
CA LYS A 32 30.49 11.58 17.84
C LYS A 32 30.25 11.53 16.33
N ALA A 33 31.30 11.22 15.56
CA ALA A 33 31.20 11.07 14.10
C ALA A 33 30.34 9.85 13.75
N ASP A 34 30.60 8.71 14.41
CA ASP A 34 29.82 7.47 14.21
C ASP A 34 28.36 7.65 14.60
N ALA A 35 28.08 8.28 15.74
CA ALA A 35 26.72 8.59 16.17
C ALA A 35 26.01 9.56 15.21
N LYS A 36 26.75 10.49 14.61
CA LYS A 36 26.20 11.40 13.58
C LYS A 36 25.93 10.67 12.27
N ALA A 37 26.83 9.78 11.85
CA ALA A 37 26.67 8.93 10.68
C ALA A 37 25.47 7.98 10.84
N GLU A 38 25.36 7.34 12.00
CA GLU A 38 24.23 6.44 12.32
C GLU A 38 22.88 7.18 12.32
N ARG A 39 22.84 8.40 12.87
CA ARG A 39 21.65 9.26 12.80
C ARG A 39 21.32 9.70 11.37
N ALA A 40 22.32 9.96 10.53
CA ALA A 40 22.14 10.29 9.12
C ALA A 40 21.61 9.08 8.34
N GLN A 41 22.15 7.87 8.58
CA GLN A 41 21.66 6.64 7.99
C GLN A 41 20.23 6.31 8.46
N LYS A 42 19.93 6.45 9.76
CA LYS A 42 18.56 6.27 10.27
C LYS A 42 17.57 7.26 9.64
N ARG A 43 18.00 8.51 9.36
CA ARG A 43 17.18 9.50 8.65
C ARG A 43 17.03 9.19 7.16
N ALA A 44 18.05 8.65 6.51
CA ALA A 44 18.00 8.23 5.11
C ALA A 44 17.11 6.99 4.91
N ASN A 45 17.15 6.05 5.87
CA ASN A 45 16.34 4.84 5.88
C ASN A 45 14.93 5.05 6.47
N ALA A 46 14.72 6.14 7.21
CA ALA A 46 13.38 6.58 7.57
C ALA A 46 12.68 7.03 6.29
N GLY A 47 11.68 6.27 5.84
CA GLY A 47 10.88 6.59 4.66
C GLY A 47 10.36 8.05 4.70
N PRO A 48 9.77 8.54 3.63
CA PRO A 48 9.36 9.93 3.53
C PRO A 48 8.51 10.31 4.75
N GLY A 49 8.93 11.33 5.48
CA GLY A 49 8.27 11.76 6.72
C GLY A 49 6.78 12.04 6.47
N ILE A 50 5.95 11.92 7.49
CA ILE A 50 4.49 12.14 7.42
C ILE A 50 4.16 13.44 6.66
N ILE A 51 4.94 14.50 6.87
CA ILE A 51 4.75 15.79 6.19
C ILE A 51 5.02 15.68 4.68
N SER A 52 6.02 14.92 4.25
CA SER A 52 6.30 14.73 2.82
C SER A 52 5.25 13.85 2.14
N GLN A 53 4.74 12.85 2.83
CA GLN A 53 3.62 12.04 2.36
C GLN A 53 2.34 12.90 2.22
N LEU A 54 2.04 13.73 3.22
CA LEU A 54 0.93 14.67 3.17
C LEU A 54 1.06 15.65 1.99
N LYS A 55 2.27 16.19 1.76
CA LYS A 55 2.52 17.08 0.59
C LYS A 55 2.30 16.35 -0.74
N GLN A 56 2.73 15.10 -0.87
CA GLN A 56 2.52 14.32 -2.09
C GLN A 56 1.03 14.03 -2.33
N VAL A 57 0.31 13.58 -1.30
CA VAL A 57 -1.14 13.36 -1.37
C VAL A 57 -1.87 14.67 -1.72
N PHE A 58 -1.50 15.77 -1.07
CA PHE A 58 -2.06 17.08 -1.35
C PHE A 58 -1.82 17.53 -2.80
N ALA A 59 -0.59 17.40 -3.31
CA ALA A 59 -0.25 17.78 -4.68
C ALA A 59 -1.05 16.98 -5.71
N ILE A 60 -1.15 15.65 -5.51
CA ILE A 60 -1.91 14.75 -6.39
C ILE A 60 -3.39 15.09 -6.37
N THR A 61 -3.95 15.27 -5.17
CA THR A 61 -5.39 15.50 -4.99
C THR A 61 -5.81 16.89 -5.49
N ARG A 62 -4.95 17.91 -5.33
CA ARG A 62 -5.19 19.27 -5.82
C ARG A 62 -5.29 19.32 -7.34
N GLN A 63 -4.50 18.54 -8.07
CA GLN A 63 -4.55 18.50 -9.54
C GLN A 63 -5.89 17.98 -10.07
N GLN A 64 -6.55 17.08 -9.35
CA GLN A 64 -7.83 16.49 -9.78
C GLN A 64 -9.05 17.23 -9.23
N ASN A 65 -8.93 17.81 -8.05
CA ASN A 65 -10.02 18.52 -7.39
C ASN A 65 -9.58 19.95 -7.03
N PRO A 66 -9.81 20.96 -7.91
CA PRO A 66 -9.41 22.35 -7.64
C PRO A 66 -10.09 22.90 -6.37
N ARG A 67 -11.23 22.32 -5.97
CA ARG A 67 -11.97 22.70 -4.75
C ARG A 67 -11.48 21.99 -3.48
N LEU A 68 -10.40 21.18 -3.56
CA LEU A 68 -9.86 20.47 -2.39
C LEU A 68 -9.56 21.44 -1.23
N VAL A 69 -8.84 22.52 -1.57
CA VAL A 69 -8.45 23.53 -0.56
C VAL A 69 -9.67 24.16 0.09
N LEU A 70 -10.70 24.44 -0.70
CA LEU A 70 -11.95 24.99 -0.20
C LEU A 70 -12.62 24.04 0.82
N TRP A 71 -12.71 22.74 0.50
CA TRP A 71 -13.28 21.75 1.40
C TRP A 71 -12.47 21.57 2.68
N MET A 72 -11.12 21.62 2.60
CA MET A 72 -10.26 21.54 3.77
C MET A 72 -10.44 22.75 4.68
N VAL A 73 -10.46 23.96 4.08
CA VAL A 73 -10.68 25.21 4.83
C VAL A 73 -12.06 25.23 5.47
N LEU A 74 -13.09 24.79 4.74
CA LEU A 74 -14.45 24.71 5.25
C LEU A 74 -14.56 23.73 6.43
N ALA A 75 -13.93 22.58 6.34
CA ALA A 75 -13.89 21.59 7.43
C ALA A 75 -13.14 22.12 8.65
N PHE A 76 -12.01 22.79 8.44
CA PHE A 76 -11.27 23.43 9.53
C PHE A 76 -12.09 24.53 10.21
N ALA A 77 -12.66 25.44 9.40
CA ALA A 77 -13.47 26.55 9.89
C ALA A 77 -14.73 26.08 10.63
N SER A 78 -15.40 25.01 10.18
CA SER A 78 -16.57 24.44 10.85
C SER A 78 -16.26 23.97 12.27
N VAL A 79 -15.09 23.33 12.47
CA VAL A 79 -14.66 22.89 13.81
C VAL A 79 -14.31 24.07 14.70
N LEU A 80 -13.67 25.11 14.16
CA LEU A 80 -13.38 26.35 14.91
C LEU A 80 -14.66 27.05 15.36
N VAL A 81 -15.64 27.19 14.47
CA VAL A 81 -16.94 27.80 14.78
C VAL A 81 -17.64 26.98 15.87
N LEU A 82 -17.65 25.66 15.76
CA LEU A 82 -18.23 24.78 16.76
C LEU A 82 -17.54 24.97 18.13
N GLY A 83 -16.21 24.98 18.15
CA GLY A 83 -15.43 25.21 19.36
C GLY A 83 -15.70 26.59 19.98
N LEU A 84 -15.87 27.63 19.15
CA LEU A 84 -16.23 28.99 19.61
C LEU A 84 -17.65 29.01 20.24
N VAL A 85 -18.63 28.40 19.58
CA VAL A 85 -20.00 28.32 20.07
C VAL A 85 -20.05 27.62 21.42
N VAL A 86 -19.41 26.46 21.55
CA VAL A 86 -19.31 25.72 22.80
C VAL A 86 -18.58 26.52 23.86
N GLY A 87 -17.49 27.19 23.48
CA GLY A 87 -16.71 28.03 24.39
C GLY A 87 -17.49 29.23 24.94
N LEU A 88 -18.35 29.85 24.12
CA LEU A 88 -19.22 30.94 24.52
C LEU A 88 -20.30 30.44 25.50
N LEU A 89 -20.91 29.28 25.25
CA LEU A 89 -21.89 28.67 26.13
C LEU A 89 -21.31 28.31 27.49
N LEU A 90 -20.04 27.87 27.55
CA LEU A 90 -19.35 27.48 28.77
C LEU A 90 -18.56 28.63 29.43
N HIS A 91 -18.72 29.87 28.97
CA HIS A 91 -18.01 31.06 29.46
C HIS A 91 -16.48 30.96 29.47
N ASN A 92 -15.92 30.09 28.61
CA ASN A 92 -14.47 29.87 28.48
C ASN A 92 -14.06 29.68 27.03
N TRP A 93 -14.28 30.72 26.21
CA TRP A 93 -14.11 30.67 24.77
C TRP A 93 -12.65 30.47 24.33
N ILE A 94 -11.69 30.99 25.13
CA ILE A 94 -10.25 30.88 24.77
C ILE A 94 -9.76 29.43 24.82
N THR A 95 -10.10 28.72 25.90
CA THR A 95 -9.70 27.30 26.08
C THR A 95 -10.32 26.40 25.02
N TRP A 96 -11.60 26.61 24.71
CA TRP A 96 -12.32 25.82 23.71
C TRP A 96 -11.85 26.14 22.30
N LEU A 97 -11.50 27.39 21.99
CA LEU A 97 -10.92 27.76 20.71
C LEU A 97 -9.53 27.12 20.53
N LEU A 98 -8.69 27.18 21.58
CA LEU A 98 -7.36 26.55 21.55
C LEU A 98 -7.46 25.05 21.34
N LEU A 99 -8.42 24.39 22.00
CA LEU A 99 -8.69 22.97 21.84
C LEU A 99 -9.23 22.64 20.43
N ALA A 100 -10.02 23.52 19.82
CA ALA A 100 -10.58 23.33 18.48
C ALA A 100 -9.52 23.30 17.37
N ILE A 101 -8.38 23.96 17.54
CA ILE A 101 -7.31 24.02 16.53
C ILE A 101 -6.82 22.62 16.12
N PRO A 102 -6.34 21.74 17.03
CA PRO A 102 -5.88 20.41 16.65
C PRO A 102 -6.99 19.54 16.05
N PHE A 103 -8.22 19.68 16.54
CA PHE A 103 -9.37 18.96 15.96
C PHE A 103 -9.72 19.48 14.56
N GLY A 104 -9.59 20.78 14.31
CA GLY A 104 -9.77 21.37 12.99
C GLY A 104 -8.73 20.87 11.99
N VAL A 105 -7.47 20.78 12.42
CA VAL A 105 -6.40 20.19 11.59
C VAL A 105 -6.70 18.72 11.29
N LEU A 106 -7.14 17.95 12.29
CA LEU A 106 -7.52 16.56 12.11
C LEU A 106 -8.68 16.41 11.10
N ALA A 107 -9.71 17.26 11.21
CA ALA A 107 -10.84 17.26 10.27
C ALA A 107 -10.37 17.57 8.84
N ALA A 108 -9.50 18.57 8.65
CA ALA A 108 -8.93 18.91 7.34
C ALA A 108 -8.13 17.73 6.74
N VAL A 109 -7.34 17.02 7.56
CA VAL A 109 -6.59 15.82 7.13
C VAL A 109 -7.54 14.67 6.74
N ILE A 110 -8.61 14.46 7.49
CA ILE A 110 -9.62 13.44 7.15
C ILE A 110 -10.27 13.75 5.80
N VAL A 111 -10.64 15.01 5.56
CA VAL A 111 -11.21 15.44 4.27
C VAL A 111 -10.20 15.22 3.15
N MET A 112 -8.94 15.61 3.35
CA MET A 112 -7.88 15.40 2.37
C MET A 112 -7.71 13.91 2.02
N ASN A 113 -7.68 13.02 3.01
CA ASN A 113 -7.56 11.58 2.79
C ASN A 113 -8.75 11.02 2.01
N ARG A 114 -9.98 11.42 2.37
CA ARG A 114 -11.20 10.99 1.68
C ARG A 114 -11.23 11.42 0.21
N LEU A 115 -10.82 12.66 -0.07
CA LEU A 115 -10.74 13.14 -1.45
C LEU A 115 -9.54 12.53 -2.20
N GLY A 116 -8.43 12.28 -1.50
CA GLY A 116 -7.25 11.61 -2.05
C GLY A 116 -7.53 10.19 -2.50
N GLU A 117 -8.22 9.41 -1.68
CA GLU A 117 -8.68 8.06 -2.05
C GLU A 117 -9.54 8.09 -3.32
N ARG A 118 -10.53 8.99 -3.39
CA ARG A 118 -11.38 9.13 -4.58
C ARG A 118 -10.57 9.44 -5.83
N ALA A 119 -9.68 10.44 -5.73
CA ALA A 119 -8.82 10.84 -6.84
C ALA A 119 -7.89 9.70 -7.31
N MET A 120 -7.44 8.85 -6.39
CA MET A 120 -6.59 7.71 -6.72
C MET A 120 -7.37 6.62 -7.46
N PHE A 121 -8.57 6.29 -7.00
CA PHE A 121 -9.45 5.34 -7.69
C PHE A 121 -9.89 5.85 -9.07
N ASP A 122 -10.22 7.13 -9.19
CA ASP A 122 -10.60 7.74 -10.47
C ASP A 122 -9.44 7.69 -11.52
N ARG A 123 -8.19 7.71 -11.07
CA ARG A 123 -7.01 7.51 -11.95
C ARG A 123 -6.80 6.06 -12.36
N LEU A 124 -7.06 5.13 -11.46
CA LEU A 124 -6.93 3.70 -11.74
C LEU A 124 -8.05 3.22 -12.65
N GLU A 125 -9.22 3.87 -12.58
CA GLU A 125 -10.38 3.50 -13.35
C GLU A 125 -10.12 3.69 -14.87
N GLY A 126 -10.22 2.58 -15.62
CA GLY A 126 -9.87 2.52 -17.03
C GLY A 126 -8.43 2.04 -17.31
N GLN A 127 -7.61 1.83 -16.30
CA GLN A 127 -6.32 1.16 -16.47
C GLN A 127 -6.49 -0.36 -16.32
N THR A 128 -5.83 -1.11 -17.18
CA THR A 128 -5.83 -2.57 -17.12
C THR A 128 -5.19 -3.04 -15.81
N GLY A 129 -5.89 -3.88 -15.05
CA GLY A 129 -5.41 -4.39 -13.75
C GLY A 129 -5.89 -3.60 -12.52
N ALA A 130 -6.67 -2.56 -12.72
CA ALA A 130 -7.19 -1.72 -11.64
C ALA A 130 -8.08 -2.48 -10.65
N ALA A 131 -8.88 -3.43 -11.14
CA ALA A 131 -9.68 -4.30 -10.28
C ALA A 131 -8.81 -5.19 -9.40
N GLY A 132 -7.71 -5.75 -9.92
CA GLY A 132 -6.75 -6.53 -9.15
C GLY A 132 -6.07 -5.70 -8.06
N ALA A 133 -5.63 -4.48 -8.38
CA ALA A 133 -5.05 -3.56 -7.41
C ALA A 133 -6.05 -3.17 -6.31
N THR A 134 -7.33 -3.02 -6.66
CA THR A 134 -8.40 -2.73 -5.69
C THR A 134 -8.65 -3.93 -4.77
N LEU A 135 -8.67 -5.14 -5.32
CA LEU A 135 -8.85 -6.36 -4.55
C LEU A 135 -7.71 -6.60 -3.57
N SER A 136 -6.46 -6.31 -3.94
CA SER A 136 -5.31 -6.45 -3.03
C SER A 136 -5.40 -5.54 -1.80
N SER A 137 -6.18 -4.46 -1.87
CA SER A 137 -6.44 -3.55 -0.74
C SER A 137 -7.50 -4.04 0.25
N LEU A 138 -8.18 -5.17 0.00
CA LEU A 138 -9.31 -5.66 0.83
C LEU A 138 -8.93 -5.99 2.28
N GLY A 139 -7.66 -6.26 2.56
CA GLY A 139 -7.15 -6.55 3.89
C GLY A 139 -7.45 -7.97 4.39
N ARG A 140 -7.33 -8.18 5.70
CA ARG A 140 -7.41 -9.50 6.32
C ARG A 140 -8.76 -10.18 6.10
N GLY A 141 -8.71 -11.47 5.79
CA GLY A 141 -9.91 -12.31 5.59
C GLY A 141 -10.33 -12.47 4.13
N TRP A 142 -9.58 -11.88 3.22
CA TRP A 142 -9.69 -12.09 1.78
C TRP A 142 -8.40 -12.70 1.23
N ILE A 143 -8.54 -13.68 0.37
CA ILE A 143 -7.44 -14.27 -0.40
C ILE A 143 -7.65 -13.86 -1.84
N VAL A 144 -6.74 -13.10 -2.39
CA VAL A 144 -6.80 -12.56 -3.74
C VAL A 144 -5.62 -13.11 -4.54
N GLY A 145 -5.90 -13.65 -5.73
CA GLY A 145 -4.83 -14.08 -6.63
C GLY A 145 -4.09 -12.86 -7.20
N GLU A 146 -2.76 -12.97 -7.28
CA GLU A 146 -1.93 -11.92 -7.90
C GLU A 146 -2.23 -11.74 -9.39
N GLN A 147 -2.66 -12.81 -10.04
CA GLN A 147 -2.96 -12.83 -11.47
C GLN A 147 -4.48 -12.94 -11.69
N PRO A 148 -4.99 -12.38 -12.80
CA PRO A 148 -6.38 -12.57 -13.19
C PRO A 148 -6.67 -14.06 -13.45
N SER A 149 -7.85 -14.51 -13.03
CA SER A 149 -8.30 -15.90 -13.24
C SER A 149 -8.65 -16.18 -14.70
N ALA A 150 -9.12 -15.17 -15.43
CA ALA A 150 -9.35 -15.25 -16.85
C ALA A 150 -8.99 -13.92 -17.53
N VAL A 151 -8.44 -14.04 -18.74
CA VAL A 151 -7.98 -12.91 -19.55
C VAL A 151 -8.47 -13.11 -20.99
N ASN A 152 -8.96 -12.04 -21.61
CA ASN A 152 -9.12 -11.98 -23.05
C ASN A 152 -7.95 -11.19 -23.67
N PRO A 153 -7.01 -11.85 -24.35
CA PRO A 153 -5.80 -11.19 -24.88
C PRO A 153 -6.09 -10.12 -25.94
N LYS A 154 -7.23 -10.23 -26.64
CA LYS A 154 -7.57 -9.30 -27.73
C LYS A 154 -8.18 -8.00 -27.23
N THR A 155 -8.98 -8.07 -26.16
CA THR A 155 -9.75 -6.92 -25.65
C THR A 155 -9.26 -6.41 -24.33
N HIS A 156 -8.28 -7.08 -23.72
CA HIS A 156 -7.73 -6.79 -22.38
C HIS A 156 -8.81 -6.81 -21.28
N ASP A 157 -9.91 -7.55 -21.52
CA ASP A 157 -10.90 -7.77 -20.48
C ASP A 157 -10.37 -8.81 -19.50
N LEU A 158 -10.53 -8.55 -18.22
CA LEU A 158 -9.96 -9.36 -17.12
C LEU A 158 -11.04 -9.80 -16.16
N VAL A 159 -10.87 -10.98 -15.59
CA VAL A 159 -11.65 -11.46 -14.45
C VAL A 159 -10.70 -11.79 -13.31
N TYR A 160 -10.88 -11.16 -12.19
CA TYR A 160 -10.16 -11.43 -10.96
C TYR A 160 -11.01 -12.25 -10.02
N ARG A 161 -10.36 -13.04 -9.19
CA ARG A 161 -11.01 -13.88 -8.19
C ARG A 161 -10.54 -13.50 -6.80
N ALA A 162 -11.50 -13.25 -5.92
CA ALA A 162 -11.28 -13.06 -4.50
C ALA A 162 -12.05 -14.10 -3.71
N ILE A 163 -11.43 -14.72 -2.71
CA ILE A 163 -12.02 -15.73 -1.85
C ILE A 163 -12.15 -15.12 -0.45
N GLY A 164 -13.34 -15.16 0.09
CA GLY A 164 -13.61 -14.61 1.43
C GLY A 164 -14.77 -15.31 2.12
N LYS A 165 -15.17 -14.80 3.28
CA LYS A 165 -16.32 -15.36 4.02
C LYS A 165 -17.63 -15.39 3.23
N PRO A 166 -17.91 -14.48 2.26
CA PRO A 166 -19.08 -14.59 1.39
C PRO A 166 -19.05 -15.77 0.42
N GLY A 167 -17.86 -16.31 0.12
CA GLY A 167 -17.64 -17.30 -0.92
C GLY A 167 -16.57 -16.87 -1.90
N VAL A 168 -16.70 -17.29 -3.15
CA VAL A 168 -15.86 -16.85 -4.27
C VAL A 168 -16.52 -15.65 -4.92
N VAL A 169 -15.76 -14.57 -5.09
CA VAL A 169 -16.22 -13.37 -5.78
C VAL A 169 -15.40 -13.19 -7.05
N LEU A 170 -16.06 -13.13 -8.17
CA LEU A 170 -15.49 -12.81 -9.48
C LEU A 170 -15.68 -11.32 -9.72
N VAL A 171 -14.57 -10.60 -9.85
CA VAL A 171 -14.58 -9.15 -10.13
C VAL A 171 -14.08 -8.95 -11.55
N THR A 172 -14.92 -8.34 -12.38
CA THR A 172 -14.64 -8.18 -13.80
C THR A 172 -14.11 -6.80 -14.12
N GLU A 173 -13.28 -6.71 -15.13
CA GLU A 173 -12.79 -5.46 -15.69
C GLU A 173 -13.02 -5.47 -17.20
N GLY A 174 -13.81 -4.53 -17.66
CA GLY A 174 -14.22 -4.39 -19.04
C GLY A 174 -15.74 -4.22 -19.20
N PRO A 175 -16.23 -3.93 -20.42
CA PRO A 175 -17.67 -3.79 -20.69
C PRO A 175 -18.45 -5.08 -20.43
N ALA A 176 -19.58 -4.97 -19.73
CA ALA A 176 -20.44 -6.10 -19.36
C ALA A 176 -20.78 -7.04 -20.55
N SER A 177 -21.03 -6.46 -21.73
CA SER A 177 -21.35 -7.22 -22.94
C SER A 177 -20.25 -8.19 -23.40
N ARG A 178 -18.98 -7.87 -23.13
CA ARG A 178 -17.84 -8.70 -23.55
C ARG A 178 -17.39 -9.67 -22.46
N VAL A 179 -17.43 -9.21 -21.23
CA VAL A 179 -16.92 -9.98 -20.08
C VAL A 179 -17.83 -11.17 -19.73
N GLY A 180 -19.10 -11.10 -20.07
CA GLY A 180 -20.10 -12.14 -19.73
C GLY A 180 -19.71 -13.56 -20.12
N LYS A 181 -19.02 -13.76 -21.26
CA LYS A 181 -18.52 -15.08 -21.69
C LYS A 181 -17.40 -15.60 -20.77
N LEU A 182 -16.49 -14.72 -20.36
CA LEU A 182 -15.41 -15.06 -19.43
C LEU A 182 -15.98 -15.42 -18.06
N VAL A 183 -16.90 -14.60 -17.56
CA VAL A 183 -17.59 -14.82 -16.28
C VAL A 183 -18.32 -16.13 -16.27
N SER A 184 -19.14 -16.42 -17.31
CA SER A 184 -19.89 -17.67 -17.40
C SER A 184 -18.99 -18.91 -17.41
N LYS A 185 -17.83 -18.81 -18.05
CA LYS A 185 -16.82 -19.88 -18.05
C LYS A 185 -16.23 -20.10 -16.66
N GLU A 186 -15.87 -19.00 -15.97
CA GLU A 186 -15.33 -19.06 -14.61
C GLU A 186 -16.39 -19.56 -13.60
N GLN A 187 -17.63 -19.09 -13.69
CA GLN A 187 -18.73 -19.57 -12.83
C GLN A 187 -18.94 -21.08 -12.97
N LYS A 188 -19.08 -21.58 -14.21
CA LYS A 188 -19.22 -23.01 -14.45
C LYS A 188 -18.04 -23.83 -13.93
N ALA A 189 -16.83 -23.28 -14.02
CA ALA A 189 -15.66 -23.91 -13.43
C ALA A 189 -15.75 -23.94 -11.90
N MET A 190 -16.17 -22.83 -11.26
CA MET A 190 -16.35 -22.77 -9.81
C MET A 190 -17.44 -23.73 -9.32
N GLU A 191 -18.59 -23.77 -9.97
CA GLU A 191 -19.69 -24.70 -9.65
C GLU A 191 -19.24 -26.17 -9.71
N ARG A 192 -18.43 -26.50 -10.70
CA ARG A 192 -17.91 -27.85 -10.88
C ARG A 192 -16.88 -28.24 -9.81
N PHE A 193 -16.00 -27.33 -9.44
CA PHE A 193 -14.88 -27.61 -8.53
C PHE A 193 -15.20 -27.35 -7.06
N LEU A 194 -16.18 -26.49 -6.80
CA LEU A 194 -16.57 -26.04 -5.48
C LEU A 194 -18.09 -26.17 -5.27
N PRO A 195 -18.65 -27.41 -5.34
CA PRO A 195 -20.08 -27.59 -5.11
C PRO A 195 -20.46 -27.08 -3.72
N GLY A 196 -21.51 -26.26 -3.66
CA GLY A 196 -22.02 -25.68 -2.41
C GLY A 196 -21.34 -24.38 -1.94
N VAL A 197 -20.28 -23.90 -2.61
CA VAL A 197 -19.68 -22.60 -2.34
C VAL A 197 -20.39 -21.54 -3.17
N PRO A 198 -20.94 -20.47 -2.56
CA PRO A 198 -21.57 -19.39 -3.30
C PRO A 198 -20.54 -18.64 -4.15
N VAL A 199 -20.94 -18.35 -5.40
CA VAL A 199 -20.17 -17.56 -6.36
C VAL A 199 -20.91 -16.28 -6.62
N HIS A 200 -20.28 -15.15 -6.35
CA HIS A 200 -20.81 -13.82 -6.62
C HIS A 200 -20.06 -13.18 -7.79
N VAL A 201 -20.76 -12.39 -8.59
CA VAL A 201 -20.15 -11.62 -9.67
C VAL A 201 -20.32 -10.13 -9.37
N VAL A 202 -19.25 -9.39 -9.52
CA VAL A 202 -19.21 -7.93 -9.37
C VAL A 202 -18.60 -7.35 -10.63
N GLU A 203 -19.40 -6.67 -11.41
CA GLU A 203 -18.94 -6.02 -12.63
C GLU A 203 -18.45 -4.61 -12.32
N THR A 204 -17.19 -4.32 -12.66
CA THR A 204 -16.59 -3.01 -12.39
C THR A 204 -16.49 -2.17 -13.65
N GLY A 205 -16.79 -0.89 -13.53
CA GLY A 205 -16.71 0.08 -14.62
C GLY A 205 -17.65 1.25 -14.44
N ARG A 206 -17.87 1.98 -15.55
CA ARG A 206 -18.77 3.14 -15.60
C ARG A 206 -20.02 2.87 -16.42
N GLY A 207 -20.19 1.66 -16.90
CA GLY A 207 -21.36 1.24 -17.69
C GLY A 207 -22.60 1.05 -16.83
N GLU A 208 -23.74 0.90 -17.49
CA GLU A 208 -25.01 0.59 -16.83
C GLU A 208 -24.91 -0.77 -16.13
N GLY A 209 -25.32 -0.82 -14.86
CA GLY A 209 -25.21 -2.01 -14.01
C GLY A 209 -23.81 -2.29 -13.44
N GLN A 210 -22.80 -1.53 -13.81
CA GLN A 210 -21.45 -1.67 -13.28
C GLN A 210 -21.22 -0.83 -12.02
N ILE A 211 -20.35 -1.31 -11.16
CA ILE A 211 -20.00 -0.63 -9.90
C ILE A 211 -18.67 0.09 -10.09
N PRO A 212 -18.55 1.38 -9.69
CA PRO A 212 -17.28 2.08 -9.74
C PRO A 212 -16.25 1.40 -8.85
N LEU A 213 -15.00 1.42 -9.26
CA LEU A 213 -13.89 0.68 -8.65
C LEU A 213 -13.77 0.95 -7.14
N ARG A 214 -14.01 2.20 -6.72
CA ARG A 214 -13.97 2.64 -5.32
C ARG A 214 -15.03 1.98 -4.43
N GLU A 215 -16.14 1.52 -5.00
CA GLU A 215 -17.24 0.92 -4.26
C GLU A 215 -17.09 -0.60 -4.11
N VAL A 216 -16.22 -1.23 -4.91
CA VAL A 216 -15.96 -2.66 -4.88
C VAL A 216 -15.63 -3.17 -3.47
N PRO A 217 -14.69 -2.58 -2.70
CA PRO A 217 -14.38 -3.08 -1.37
C PRO A 217 -15.57 -3.02 -0.40
N LYS A 218 -16.43 -2.00 -0.54
CA LYS A 218 -17.63 -1.85 0.27
C LYS A 218 -18.68 -2.89 -0.11
N THR A 219 -18.90 -3.08 -1.39
CA THR A 219 -19.84 -4.08 -1.92
C THR A 219 -19.44 -5.50 -1.51
N LEU A 220 -18.16 -5.85 -1.64
CA LEU A 220 -17.67 -7.16 -1.23
C LEU A 220 -17.85 -7.41 0.28
N LYS A 221 -17.62 -6.39 1.11
CA LYS A 221 -17.79 -6.50 2.56
C LYS A 221 -19.26 -6.58 2.99
N ALA A 222 -20.17 -6.08 2.18
CA ALA A 222 -21.62 -6.12 2.42
C ALA A 222 -22.26 -7.47 2.07
N LEU A 223 -21.57 -8.32 1.29
CA LEU A 223 -22.08 -9.65 0.92
C LEU A 223 -22.31 -10.54 2.15
N PRO A 224 -23.35 -11.38 2.11
CA PRO A 224 -23.65 -12.27 3.23
C PRO A 224 -22.53 -13.28 3.47
N LYS A 225 -22.05 -13.34 4.71
CA LYS A 225 -20.98 -14.25 5.12
C LYS A 225 -21.55 -15.65 5.29
N LYS A 226 -21.15 -16.59 4.44
CA LYS A 226 -21.60 -17.98 4.47
C LYS A 226 -20.50 -18.99 4.84
N LEU A 227 -19.23 -18.60 4.73
CA LEU A 227 -18.08 -19.44 5.00
C LEU A 227 -17.37 -19.03 6.30
N THR A 228 -16.82 -20.03 6.98
CA THR A 228 -15.87 -19.86 8.08
C THR A 228 -14.47 -19.57 7.55
N ALA A 229 -13.57 -19.10 8.41
CA ALA A 229 -12.18 -18.84 8.01
C ALA A 229 -11.43 -20.12 7.56
N GLN A 230 -11.79 -21.27 8.14
CA GLN A 230 -11.21 -22.57 7.77
C GLN A 230 -11.67 -23.02 6.38
N GLU A 231 -12.96 -22.85 6.07
CA GLU A 231 -13.52 -23.15 4.76
C GLU A 231 -12.94 -22.26 3.68
N VAL A 232 -12.73 -20.96 3.94
CA VAL A 232 -12.04 -20.02 3.02
C VAL A 232 -10.65 -20.56 2.66
N SER A 233 -9.88 -21.03 3.65
CA SER A 233 -8.57 -21.63 3.42
C SER A 233 -8.65 -22.94 2.64
N ALA A 234 -9.66 -23.78 2.90
CA ALA A 234 -9.87 -25.03 2.17
C ALA A 234 -10.26 -24.79 0.70
N VAL A 235 -11.10 -23.78 0.44
CA VAL A 235 -11.47 -23.33 -0.91
C VAL A 235 -10.25 -22.86 -1.67
N ASP A 236 -9.41 -22.03 -1.04
CA ASP A 236 -8.17 -21.55 -1.65
C ASP A 236 -7.22 -22.68 -2.02
N LYS A 237 -7.00 -23.63 -1.11
CA LYS A 237 -6.16 -24.82 -1.38
C LYS A 237 -6.68 -25.67 -2.54
N ARG A 238 -8.00 -25.85 -2.64
CA ARG A 238 -8.61 -26.58 -3.78
C ARG A 238 -8.39 -25.85 -5.09
N LEU A 239 -8.56 -24.52 -5.12
CA LEU A 239 -8.39 -23.72 -6.32
C LEU A 239 -6.94 -23.61 -6.75
N SER A 240 -6.01 -23.50 -5.80
CA SER A 240 -4.58 -23.48 -6.10
C SER A 240 -4.07 -24.85 -6.61
N ALA A 241 -4.64 -25.95 -6.15
CA ALA A 241 -4.33 -27.28 -6.66
C ALA A 241 -4.78 -27.49 -8.12
N LEU A 242 -5.82 -26.79 -8.57
CA LEU A 242 -6.28 -26.84 -9.97
C LEU A 242 -5.36 -26.10 -10.95
N GLY A 243 -4.41 -25.37 -10.42
CA GLY A 243 -3.43 -24.60 -11.17
C GLY A 243 -4.03 -23.36 -11.82
N THR A 244 -3.31 -22.27 -11.76
CA THR A 244 -3.41 -21.19 -12.74
C THR A 244 -3.24 -21.85 -14.11
N GLN A 245 -4.12 -21.61 -15.07
CA GLN A 245 -3.96 -22.12 -16.43
C GLN A 245 -2.58 -21.66 -16.92
N LYS A 246 -1.58 -22.52 -16.71
CA LYS A 246 -0.29 -22.30 -17.37
C LYS A 246 -0.59 -22.21 -18.86
N PRO A 247 -0.10 -21.19 -19.57
CA PRO A 247 -0.25 -21.16 -21.00
C PRO A 247 0.19 -22.52 -21.54
N PRO A 248 -0.57 -23.13 -22.47
CA PRO A 248 -0.25 -24.46 -22.97
C PRO A 248 1.13 -24.40 -23.59
N ILE A 249 2.12 -24.85 -22.82
CA ILE A 249 3.47 -25.07 -23.34
C ILE A 249 3.33 -26.30 -24.23
N PRO A 250 3.62 -26.20 -25.52
CA PRO A 250 3.55 -27.36 -26.41
C PRO A 250 4.37 -28.49 -25.81
N LYS A 251 3.77 -29.69 -25.70
CA LYS A 251 4.48 -30.87 -25.20
C LYS A 251 5.76 -31.07 -26.01
N GLY A 252 6.90 -31.04 -25.36
CA GLY A 252 8.21 -31.24 -25.99
C GLY A 252 9.10 -29.99 -26.05
N VAL A 253 8.63 -28.82 -25.65
CA VAL A 253 9.47 -27.62 -25.55
C VAL A 253 9.85 -27.38 -24.09
N ASP A 254 11.11 -27.65 -23.77
CA ASP A 254 11.70 -27.29 -22.47
C ASP A 254 11.96 -25.77 -22.48
N PRO A 255 11.25 -24.96 -21.66
CA PRO A 255 11.41 -23.51 -21.66
C PRO A 255 12.81 -23.06 -21.26
N MET A 256 13.57 -23.90 -20.53
CA MET A 256 14.96 -23.64 -20.17
C MET A 256 15.95 -23.96 -21.30
N ARG A 257 15.52 -24.70 -22.33
CA ARG A 257 16.32 -25.06 -23.53
C ARG A 257 15.89 -24.35 -24.79
N ALA A 258 14.87 -23.49 -24.72
CA ALA A 258 14.47 -22.67 -25.89
C ALA A 258 15.61 -21.71 -26.25
N ARG A 259 16.47 -22.15 -27.17
CA ARG A 259 17.47 -21.26 -27.78
C ARG A 259 16.74 -20.22 -28.61
N PRO A 260 17.09 -18.93 -28.49
CA PRO A 260 16.52 -17.89 -29.35
C PRO A 260 16.80 -18.26 -30.81
N ASP A 261 15.75 -18.26 -31.63
CA ASP A 261 15.86 -18.57 -33.07
C ASP A 261 16.71 -17.50 -33.75
N ARG A 262 17.98 -17.84 -34.00
CA ARG A 262 18.94 -16.95 -34.67
C ARG A 262 18.54 -16.59 -36.10
N ARG A 263 17.58 -17.29 -36.71
CA ARG A 263 17.06 -16.95 -38.03
C ARG A 263 16.14 -15.76 -38.05
N GLY A 264 15.38 -15.54 -36.95
CA GLY A 264 14.53 -14.37 -36.79
C GLY A 264 15.28 -13.07 -36.54
N MET A 265 16.54 -13.12 -36.11
CA MET A 265 17.37 -11.93 -35.85
C MET A 265 18.19 -11.44 -37.07
N ARG A 266 18.26 -12.22 -38.15
CA ARG A 266 18.84 -11.74 -39.43
C ARG A 266 17.69 -11.19 -40.26
N GLY A 267 17.41 -9.87 -40.05
CA GLY A 267 16.49 -9.12 -40.87
C GLY A 267 16.83 -9.28 -42.37
N ARG A 268 15.81 -9.51 -43.17
CA ARG A 268 15.81 -9.26 -44.59
C ARG A 268 15.92 -7.77 -44.84
#